data_0b5127b4bcbd20e7c3e8da556edc8e2f
#
_entry.id   0b5127b4bcbd20e7c3e8da556edc8e2f
#
_cell.length_a   1.000
_cell.length_b   1.000
_cell.length_c   1.000
_cell.angle_alpha   90.00
_cell.angle_beta   90.00
_cell.angle_gamma   90.00
#
_symmetry.space_group_name_H-M   'P 1'
#
loop_
_entity.id
_entity.type
_entity.pdbx_description
1 polymer ?
#
loop_
_entity_poly.entity_id
_entity_poly.type
_entity_poly.pdbx_seq_one_letter_code
_entity_poly.pdbx_strand_id
1 'polypeptide(L)'
;MMQPENAEGIIRLDGLQKSYGELVAVKDLSLDINRGEIFGFLGPNGAGKTTTINMICGLLKKDAGEIYINGISLGSNYQKCKKWMGLCPQEIVIWESLTGLEQLEFTARLYDVPRNVARKRSLELLGIFGLEEKKHKLAKTLSGGMKRRLNIALALVHDPQILILDEPQAGLDPQSRVLVREFIQSLAEDKAVILTTHDMDEADRMADRIGIIDHGELLVLDTSENLKNKVGEGDILEIKIADGLEEKLNQLWQNLPANLRHLDYQQGNLRFVGFNIPDVLSDLLEKCKQIDLKIEDMTIRKKTLEDVFISLTGRRLRE
;
A
#
# COMPACT_ATOMS: atom_id res chain seq x y z
N MET A 1 -37.99 14.64 3.08
CA MET A 1 -36.77 14.79 2.31
C MET A 1 -35.62 14.56 3.27
N MET A 2 -35.10 13.35 3.36
CA MET A 2 -33.89 13.06 4.11
C MET A 2 -32.72 13.57 3.26
N GLN A 3 -31.92 14.47 3.83
CA GLN A 3 -30.63 14.82 3.23
C GLN A 3 -29.77 13.54 3.21
N PRO A 4 -28.97 13.28 2.15
CA PRO A 4 -28.01 12.22 2.23
C PRO A 4 -27.04 12.58 3.33
N GLU A 5 -26.97 11.76 4.37
CA GLU A 5 -25.88 11.77 5.35
C GLU A 5 -24.58 11.72 4.55
N ASN A 6 -23.80 12.80 4.62
CA ASN A 6 -22.40 12.80 4.21
C ASN A 6 -21.78 11.64 4.97
N ALA A 7 -21.41 10.57 4.27
CA ALA A 7 -20.63 9.49 4.82
C ALA A 7 -19.24 10.07 5.13
N GLU A 8 -19.13 10.71 6.30
CA GLU A 8 -17.82 11.13 6.80
C GLU A 8 -16.98 9.86 6.97
N GLY A 9 -15.78 9.85 6.38
CA GLY A 9 -14.86 8.74 6.51
C GLY A 9 -14.60 8.41 7.98
N ILE A 10 -14.35 7.15 8.29
CA ILE A 10 -14.00 6.73 9.66
C ILE A 10 -12.71 7.39 10.15
N ILE A 11 -11.79 7.71 9.21
CA ILE A 11 -10.60 8.55 9.42
C ILE A 11 -10.65 9.70 8.44
N ARG A 12 -10.42 10.92 8.93
CA ARG A 12 -10.19 12.11 8.11
C ARG A 12 -8.89 12.77 8.52
N LEU A 13 -8.03 12.99 7.54
CA LEU A 13 -6.82 13.80 7.65
C LEU A 13 -7.10 15.15 6.98
N ASP A 14 -6.76 16.24 7.65
CA ASP A 14 -7.03 17.60 7.18
C ASP A 14 -5.75 18.42 7.33
N GLY A 15 -5.07 18.70 6.21
CA GLY A 15 -3.87 19.52 6.15
C GLY A 15 -2.70 19.02 6.99
N LEU A 16 -2.52 17.70 7.10
CA LEU A 16 -1.54 17.10 8.02
C LEU A 16 -0.11 17.39 7.59
N GLN A 17 0.71 17.90 8.51
CA GLN A 17 2.11 18.25 8.26
C GLN A 17 3.04 17.69 9.32
N LYS A 18 4.26 17.30 8.88
CA LYS A 18 5.35 16.88 9.76
C LYS A 18 6.70 17.17 9.15
N SER A 19 7.57 17.80 9.95
CA SER A 19 8.96 18.08 9.60
C SER A 19 9.92 17.55 10.66
N TYR A 20 11.13 17.19 10.26
CA TYR A 20 12.26 16.84 11.11
C TYR A 20 13.45 17.74 10.74
N GLY A 21 13.60 18.85 11.47
CA GLY A 21 14.52 19.89 11.07
C GLY A 21 14.15 20.48 9.70
N GLU A 22 15.05 20.42 8.74
CA GLU A 22 14.82 20.90 7.36
C GLU A 22 14.07 19.89 6.48
N LEU A 23 13.99 18.62 6.90
CA LEU A 23 13.31 17.58 6.15
C LEU A 23 11.80 17.66 6.39
N VAL A 24 11.02 17.99 5.37
CA VAL A 24 9.56 17.91 5.39
C VAL A 24 9.14 16.48 5.04
N ALA A 25 8.71 15.72 6.04
CA ALA A 25 8.35 14.31 5.88
C ALA A 25 6.90 14.11 5.43
N VAL A 26 5.99 15.03 5.76
CA VAL A 26 4.59 15.05 5.32
C VAL A 26 4.19 16.50 5.07
N LYS A 27 3.65 16.77 3.86
CA LYS A 27 3.24 18.10 3.40
C LYS A 27 1.75 18.10 3.12
N ASP A 28 0.99 18.90 3.87
CA ASP A 28 -0.42 19.23 3.61
C ASP A 28 -1.30 18.04 3.18
N LEU A 29 -1.13 16.88 3.88
CA LEU A 29 -1.80 15.65 3.54
C LEU A 29 -3.26 15.70 3.99
N SER A 30 -4.18 15.64 3.03
CA SER A 30 -5.63 15.62 3.26
C SER A 30 -6.25 14.45 2.53
N LEU A 31 -6.98 13.58 3.25
CA LEU A 31 -7.74 12.46 2.69
C LEU A 31 -8.74 11.89 3.70
N ASP A 32 -9.70 11.15 3.18
CA ASP A 32 -10.66 10.37 3.97
C ASP A 32 -10.50 8.88 3.70
N ILE A 33 -10.66 8.07 4.76
CA ILE A 33 -10.69 6.61 4.70
C ILE A 33 -12.05 6.14 5.23
N ASN A 34 -12.72 5.27 4.50
CA ASN A 34 -14.06 4.85 4.82
C ASN A 34 -14.07 3.56 5.66
N ARG A 35 -15.19 3.28 6.32
CA ARG A 35 -15.45 1.96 6.89
C ARG A 35 -15.69 0.97 5.75
N GLY A 36 -15.22 -0.25 5.91
CA GLY A 36 -15.42 -1.28 4.89
C GLY A 36 -14.50 -1.12 3.68
N GLU A 37 -13.36 -0.42 3.83
CA GLU A 37 -12.36 -0.36 2.75
C GLU A 37 -10.97 -0.75 3.23
N ILE A 38 -10.19 -1.29 2.32
CA ILE A 38 -8.74 -1.44 2.44
C ILE A 38 -8.10 -0.26 1.71
N PHE A 39 -7.50 0.63 2.47
CA PHE A 39 -6.79 1.79 1.96
C PHE A 39 -5.28 1.52 1.93
N GLY A 40 -4.67 1.62 0.74
CA GLY A 40 -3.24 1.42 0.54
C GLY A 40 -2.46 2.73 0.46
N PHE A 41 -1.48 2.94 1.34
CA PHE A 41 -0.43 3.94 1.14
C PHE A 41 0.72 3.31 0.36
N LEU A 42 0.89 3.70 -0.90
CA LEU A 42 1.94 3.25 -1.80
C LEU A 42 3.01 4.34 -1.99
N GLY A 43 4.27 3.97 -1.96
CA GLY A 43 5.37 4.91 -2.21
C GLY A 43 6.73 4.36 -1.80
N PRO A 44 7.84 5.00 -2.21
CA PRO A 44 9.19 4.58 -1.87
C PRO A 44 9.47 4.67 -0.36
N ASN A 45 10.58 4.09 0.04
CA ASN A 45 11.10 4.30 1.39
C ASN A 45 11.42 5.78 1.60
N GLY A 46 11.03 6.32 2.76
CA GLY A 46 11.19 7.74 3.04
C GLY A 46 10.10 8.66 2.47
N ALA A 47 9.09 8.15 1.75
CA ALA A 47 7.99 8.95 1.20
C ALA A 47 7.06 9.57 2.27
N GLY A 48 7.17 9.21 3.54
CA GLY A 48 6.33 9.72 4.63
C GLY A 48 5.24 8.76 5.12
N LYS A 49 5.15 7.54 4.59
CA LYS A 49 4.12 6.54 4.95
C LYS A 49 4.09 6.23 6.45
N THR A 50 5.19 5.72 7.01
CA THR A 50 5.32 5.38 8.45
C THR A 50 5.15 6.62 9.33
N THR A 51 5.63 7.80 8.90
CA THR A 51 5.40 9.06 9.60
C THR A 51 3.91 9.38 9.70
N THR A 52 3.17 9.25 8.60
CA THR A 52 1.71 9.44 8.55
C THR A 52 1.00 8.44 9.47
N ILE A 53 1.33 7.16 9.39
CA ILE A 53 0.78 6.12 10.27
C ILE A 53 1.01 6.46 11.75
N ASN A 54 2.23 6.83 12.12
CA ASN A 54 2.55 7.18 13.50
C ASN A 54 1.77 8.41 14.01
N MET A 55 1.47 9.39 13.14
CA MET A 55 0.62 10.52 13.48
C MET A 55 -0.84 10.10 13.66
N ILE A 56 -1.37 9.23 12.77
CA ILE A 56 -2.74 8.68 12.88
C ILE A 56 -2.90 7.88 14.18
N CYS A 57 -1.88 7.13 14.57
CA CYS A 57 -1.88 6.36 15.84
C CYS A 57 -1.63 7.24 17.08
N GLY A 58 -1.32 8.53 16.92
CA GLY A 58 -0.95 9.42 18.02
C GLY A 58 0.40 9.10 18.67
N LEU A 59 1.24 8.29 18.02
CA LEU A 59 2.60 7.95 18.45
C LEU A 59 3.60 9.06 18.12
N LEU A 60 3.26 9.90 17.14
CA LEU A 60 4.04 11.03 16.69
C LEU A 60 3.17 12.28 16.69
N LYS A 61 3.67 13.38 17.28
CA LYS A 61 2.99 14.67 17.25
C LYS A 61 3.11 15.31 15.87
N LYS A 62 1.99 15.66 15.29
CA LYS A 62 1.91 16.48 14.07
C LYS A 62 2.37 17.92 14.32
N ASP A 63 2.85 18.60 13.30
CA ASP A 63 3.25 20.00 13.40
C ASP A 63 2.08 20.93 13.01
N ALA A 64 1.24 20.52 12.03
CA ALA A 64 0.03 21.23 11.63
C ALA A 64 -1.06 20.24 11.15
N GLY A 65 -2.26 20.75 10.87
CA GLY A 65 -3.41 20.00 10.42
C GLY A 65 -4.19 19.32 11.54
N GLU A 66 -5.21 18.51 11.19
CA GLU A 66 -6.02 17.76 12.16
C GLU A 66 -6.26 16.32 11.70
N ILE A 67 -6.49 15.43 12.70
CA ILE A 67 -6.83 14.02 12.49
C ILE A 67 -8.13 13.75 13.22
N TYR A 68 -9.13 13.26 12.49
CA TYR A 68 -10.42 12.86 13.07
C TYR A 68 -10.60 11.35 12.93
N ILE A 69 -11.05 10.71 14.02
CA ILE A 69 -11.40 9.30 14.08
C ILE A 69 -12.85 9.20 14.51
N ASN A 70 -13.70 8.60 13.68
CA ASN A 70 -15.16 8.59 13.90
C ASN A 70 -15.72 10.01 14.22
N GLY A 71 -15.27 11.04 13.45
CA GLY A 71 -15.68 12.43 13.64
C GLY A 71 -15.10 13.12 14.89
N ILE A 72 -14.25 12.46 15.68
CA ILE A 72 -13.65 12.99 16.90
C ILE A 72 -12.19 13.35 16.67
N SER A 73 -11.79 14.59 17.02
CA SER A 73 -10.38 14.99 16.96
C SER A 73 -9.51 14.13 17.86
N LEU A 74 -8.48 13.52 17.24
CA LEU A 74 -7.50 12.67 17.93
C LEU A 74 -6.77 13.44 19.03
N GLY A 75 -6.43 14.71 18.78
CA GLY A 75 -5.66 15.54 19.71
C GLY A 75 -6.37 15.75 21.04
N SER A 76 -7.70 15.90 21.01
CA SER A 76 -8.51 16.14 22.22
C SER A 76 -9.03 14.88 22.89
N ASN A 77 -9.09 13.74 22.19
CA ASN A 77 -9.72 12.51 22.68
C ASN A 77 -8.89 11.24 22.41
N TYR A 78 -7.58 11.33 22.54
CA TYR A 78 -6.66 10.22 22.23
C TYR A 78 -7.04 8.90 22.92
N GLN A 79 -7.37 8.92 24.21
CA GLN A 79 -7.72 7.71 24.98
C GLN A 79 -8.96 6.98 24.45
N LYS A 80 -9.90 7.71 23.86
CA LYS A 80 -11.09 7.14 23.21
C LYS A 80 -10.72 6.60 21.82
N CYS A 81 -10.03 7.38 21.01
CA CYS A 81 -9.66 7.02 19.63
C CYS A 81 -8.77 5.78 19.59
N LYS A 82 -7.77 5.67 20.50
CA LYS A 82 -6.84 4.52 20.52
C LYS A 82 -7.54 3.17 20.72
N LYS A 83 -8.71 3.13 21.39
CA LYS A 83 -9.47 1.89 21.59
C LYS A 83 -10.09 1.37 20.28
N TRP A 84 -10.27 2.25 19.31
CA TRP A 84 -10.82 1.89 18.00
C TRP A 84 -9.75 1.45 17.01
N MET A 85 -8.46 1.63 17.34
CA MET A 85 -7.34 1.38 16.45
C MET A 85 -6.49 0.20 16.92
N GLY A 86 -6.09 -0.65 15.98
CA GLY A 86 -5.07 -1.67 16.15
C GLY A 86 -3.90 -1.38 15.21
N LEU A 87 -2.69 -1.36 15.74
CA LEU A 87 -1.47 -1.12 14.96
C LEU A 87 -0.58 -2.36 14.94
N CYS A 88 -0.23 -2.80 13.73
CA CYS A 88 0.87 -3.74 13.50
C CYS A 88 2.01 -2.97 12.82
N PRO A 89 3.06 -2.59 13.56
CA PRO A 89 4.20 -1.86 13.00
C PRO A 89 5.05 -2.73 12.07
N GLN A 90 5.90 -2.09 11.28
CA GLN A 90 6.85 -2.75 10.38
C GLN A 90 7.80 -3.68 11.15
N GLU A 91 8.34 -3.21 12.27
CA GLU A 91 9.11 -4.04 13.18
C GLU A 91 8.23 -5.04 13.94
N ILE A 92 8.77 -6.22 14.20
CA ILE A 92 8.06 -7.24 14.97
C ILE A 92 8.19 -6.89 16.47
N VAL A 93 7.08 -6.45 17.06
CA VAL A 93 7.01 -6.07 18.48
C VAL A 93 6.30 -7.18 19.25
N ILE A 94 7.07 -8.12 19.80
CA ILE A 94 6.59 -9.24 20.62
C ILE A 94 7.49 -9.46 21.84
N TRP A 95 6.91 -10.00 22.91
CA TRP A 95 7.70 -10.40 24.10
C TRP A 95 8.22 -11.82 23.92
N GLU A 96 9.52 -11.96 23.72
CA GLU A 96 10.16 -13.25 23.42
C GLU A 96 10.07 -14.27 24.55
N SER A 97 9.94 -13.81 25.80
CA SER A 97 9.80 -14.63 27.02
C SER A 97 8.37 -15.06 27.35
N LEU A 98 7.38 -14.63 26.57
CA LEU A 98 5.98 -15.01 26.71
C LEU A 98 5.56 -15.93 25.57
N THR A 99 4.53 -16.73 25.80
CA THR A 99 3.86 -17.50 24.74
C THR A 99 2.95 -16.60 23.91
N GLY A 100 2.58 -17.03 22.70
CA GLY A 100 1.62 -16.29 21.87
C GLY A 100 0.28 -16.08 22.57
N LEU A 101 -0.22 -17.08 23.28
CA LEU A 101 -1.49 -16.99 24.04
C LEU A 101 -1.40 -15.96 25.17
N GLU A 102 -0.33 -16.00 25.97
CA GLU A 102 -0.14 -15.05 27.08
C GLU A 102 -0.07 -13.60 26.58
N GLN A 103 0.62 -13.35 25.47
CA GLN A 103 0.74 -12.01 24.89
C GLN A 103 -0.62 -11.49 24.39
N LEU A 104 -1.39 -12.31 23.71
CA LEU A 104 -2.71 -11.94 23.23
C LEU A 104 -3.68 -11.66 24.39
N GLU A 105 -3.73 -12.55 25.38
CA GLU A 105 -4.58 -12.35 26.57
C GLU A 105 -4.18 -11.07 27.33
N PHE A 106 -2.85 -10.83 27.46
CA PHE A 106 -2.34 -9.62 28.12
C PHE A 106 -2.71 -8.35 27.33
N THR A 107 -2.45 -8.35 26.03
CA THR A 107 -2.77 -7.20 25.16
C THR A 107 -4.27 -6.90 25.18
N ALA A 108 -5.14 -7.90 25.04
CA ALA A 108 -6.59 -7.72 25.12
C ALA A 108 -7.01 -7.03 26.44
N ARG A 109 -6.40 -7.41 27.55
CA ARG A 109 -6.69 -6.82 28.86
C ARG A 109 -6.22 -5.38 29.02
N LEU A 110 -5.18 -4.96 28.31
CA LEU A 110 -4.75 -3.55 28.25
C LEU A 110 -5.80 -2.65 27.58
N TYR A 111 -6.69 -3.24 26.80
CA TYR A 111 -7.83 -2.58 26.15
C TYR A 111 -9.16 -2.85 26.89
N ASP A 112 -9.12 -3.23 28.16
CA ASP A 112 -10.28 -3.49 29.04
C ASP A 112 -11.17 -4.67 28.56
N VAL A 113 -10.66 -5.60 27.72
CA VAL A 113 -11.41 -6.78 27.29
C VAL A 113 -11.55 -7.77 28.47
N PRO A 114 -12.78 -8.24 28.81
CA PRO A 114 -12.98 -9.21 29.89
C PRO A 114 -12.19 -10.50 29.69
N ARG A 115 -11.65 -11.10 30.75
CA ARG A 115 -10.74 -12.24 30.71
C ARG A 115 -11.25 -13.43 29.88
N ASN A 116 -12.50 -13.78 30.04
CA ASN A 116 -13.13 -14.89 29.30
C ASN A 116 -13.22 -14.59 27.79
N VAL A 117 -13.54 -13.34 27.43
CA VAL A 117 -13.58 -12.88 26.03
C VAL A 117 -12.18 -12.81 25.45
N ALA A 118 -11.22 -12.25 26.19
CA ALA A 118 -9.81 -12.16 25.79
C ALA A 118 -9.25 -13.55 25.45
N ARG A 119 -9.49 -14.55 26.34
CA ARG A 119 -9.01 -15.91 26.09
C ARG A 119 -9.64 -16.55 24.86
N LYS A 120 -10.97 -16.45 24.71
CA LYS A 120 -11.69 -17.00 23.56
C LYS A 120 -11.13 -16.40 22.26
N ARG A 121 -11.04 -15.07 22.19
CA ARG A 121 -10.56 -14.35 21.03
C ARG A 121 -9.10 -14.62 20.72
N SER A 122 -8.26 -14.77 21.75
CA SER A 122 -6.85 -15.14 21.57
C SER A 122 -6.70 -16.51 20.90
N LEU A 123 -7.50 -17.50 21.31
CA LEU A 123 -7.47 -18.83 20.71
C LEU A 123 -8.00 -18.83 19.28
N GLU A 124 -9.06 -18.07 18.99
CA GLU A 124 -9.60 -17.87 17.64
C GLU A 124 -8.53 -17.29 16.70
N LEU A 125 -7.87 -16.21 17.12
CA LEU A 125 -6.80 -15.58 16.32
C LEU A 125 -5.60 -16.49 16.11
N LEU A 126 -5.18 -17.24 17.14
CA LEU A 126 -4.11 -18.22 16.98
C LEU A 126 -4.47 -19.31 15.96
N GLY A 127 -5.74 -19.77 15.95
CA GLY A 127 -6.24 -20.70 14.93
C GLY A 127 -6.19 -20.09 13.52
N ILE A 128 -6.76 -18.90 13.34
CA ILE A 128 -6.80 -18.17 12.06
C ILE A 128 -5.40 -18.00 11.48
N PHE A 129 -4.43 -17.60 12.32
CA PHE A 129 -3.06 -17.38 11.87
C PHE A 129 -2.18 -18.66 11.85
N GLY A 130 -2.77 -19.85 12.04
CA GLY A 130 -2.05 -21.12 12.02
C GLY A 130 -0.97 -21.23 13.11
N LEU A 131 -1.24 -20.67 14.30
CA LEU A 131 -0.35 -20.67 15.46
C LEU A 131 -0.88 -21.53 16.62
N GLU A 132 -2.00 -22.23 16.44
CA GLU A 132 -2.68 -22.96 17.50
C GLU A 132 -1.80 -24.03 18.16
N GLU A 133 -1.09 -24.83 17.36
CA GLU A 133 -0.16 -25.84 17.87
C GLU A 133 1.03 -25.26 18.65
N LYS A 134 1.32 -23.99 18.42
CA LYS A 134 2.44 -23.26 19.06
C LYS A 134 1.99 -22.35 20.20
N LYS A 135 0.69 -22.35 20.59
CA LYS A 135 0.10 -21.43 21.56
C LYS A 135 0.80 -21.39 22.91
N HIS A 136 1.41 -22.52 23.33
CA HIS A 136 2.14 -22.65 24.59
C HIS A 136 3.67 -22.63 24.43
N LYS A 137 4.19 -22.37 23.21
CA LYS A 137 5.62 -22.19 22.98
C LYS A 137 6.02 -20.74 23.17
N LEU A 138 7.21 -20.51 23.76
CA LEU A 138 7.74 -19.14 23.90
C LEU A 138 7.92 -18.51 22.53
N ALA A 139 7.62 -17.22 22.40
CA ALA A 139 7.66 -16.50 21.12
C ALA A 139 9.07 -16.45 20.52
N LYS A 140 10.14 -16.51 21.33
CA LYS A 140 11.52 -16.64 20.84
C LYS A 140 11.76 -17.86 19.96
N THR A 141 10.95 -18.93 20.11
CA THR A 141 11.09 -20.20 19.36
C THR A 141 10.31 -20.20 18.05
N LEU A 142 9.53 -19.15 17.78
CA LEU A 142 8.75 -19.01 16.54
C LEU A 142 9.66 -18.57 15.39
N SER A 143 9.34 -19.03 14.16
CA SER A 143 9.97 -18.51 12.94
C SER A 143 9.63 -17.03 12.71
N GLY A 144 10.38 -16.33 11.86
CA GLY A 144 10.11 -14.94 11.52
C GLY A 144 8.68 -14.72 11.01
N GLY A 145 8.20 -15.58 10.10
CA GLY A 145 6.83 -15.54 9.60
C GLY A 145 5.78 -15.82 10.69
N MET A 146 6.04 -16.74 11.61
CA MET A 146 5.16 -16.97 12.76
C MET A 146 5.12 -15.76 13.70
N LYS A 147 6.27 -15.14 13.97
CA LYS A 147 6.36 -13.90 14.76
C LYS A 147 5.57 -12.77 14.10
N ARG A 148 5.66 -12.60 12.77
CA ARG A 148 4.90 -11.60 12.02
C ARG A 148 3.39 -11.83 12.12
N ARG A 149 2.93 -13.07 11.94
CA ARG A 149 1.51 -13.43 12.09
C ARG A 149 1.00 -13.20 13.52
N LEU A 150 1.82 -13.49 14.53
CA LEU A 150 1.49 -13.15 15.93
C LEU A 150 1.39 -11.64 16.13
N ASN A 151 2.29 -10.85 15.52
CA ASN A 151 2.26 -9.39 15.61
C ASN A 151 0.96 -8.80 15.02
N ILE A 152 0.47 -9.34 13.90
CA ILE A 152 -0.84 -8.96 13.33
C ILE A 152 -1.98 -9.37 14.27
N ALA A 153 -1.95 -10.56 14.84
CA ALA A 153 -2.95 -11.03 15.79
C ALA A 153 -3.05 -10.12 17.04
N LEU A 154 -1.90 -9.62 17.53
CA LEU A 154 -1.85 -8.68 18.65
C LEU A 154 -2.57 -7.36 18.35
N ALA A 155 -2.47 -6.85 17.12
CA ALA A 155 -3.18 -5.65 16.69
C ALA A 155 -4.70 -5.83 16.62
N LEU A 156 -5.18 -7.07 16.53
CA LEU A 156 -6.59 -7.41 16.34
C LEU A 156 -7.31 -7.87 17.61
N VAL A 157 -6.58 -8.25 18.65
CA VAL A 157 -7.14 -8.99 19.78
C VAL A 157 -8.21 -8.23 20.55
N HIS A 158 -8.18 -6.90 20.57
CA HIS A 158 -9.17 -6.03 21.23
C HIS A 158 -10.35 -5.59 20.34
N ASP A 159 -10.44 -6.17 19.12
CA ASP A 159 -11.49 -5.90 18.14
C ASP A 159 -11.59 -4.45 17.66
N PRO A 160 -10.51 -3.90 17.12
CA PRO A 160 -10.52 -2.53 16.66
C PRO A 160 -11.47 -2.34 15.46
N GLN A 161 -11.98 -1.11 15.30
CA GLN A 161 -12.74 -0.71 14.11
C GLN A 161 -11.84 -0.33 12.94
N ILE A 162 -10.60 0.04 13.25
CA ILE A 162 -9.56 0.48 12.32
C ILE A 162 -8.33 -0.38 12.56
N LEU A 163 -7.87 -1.07 11.52
CA LEU A 163 -6.63 -1.84 11.55
C LEU A 163 -5.58 -1.15 10.70
N ILE A 164 -4.43 -0.89 11.30
CA ILE A 164 -3.30 -0.22 10.64
C ILE A 164 -2.15 -1.20 10.56
N LEU A 165 -1.68 -1.47 9.36
CA LEU A 165 -0.67 -2.46 9.03
C LEU A 165 0.48 -1.80 8.28
N ASP A 166 1.64 -1.69 8.93
CA ASP A 166 2.83 -1.14 8.29
C ASP A 166 3.66 -2.29 7.69
N GLU A 167 3.64 -2.40 6.35
CA GLU A 167 4.28 -3.46 5.56
C GLU A 167 3.95 -4.89 6.04
N PRO A 168 2.67 -5.31 6.08
CA PRO A 168 2.24 -6.54 6.76
C PRO A 168 2.85 -7.82 6.19
N GLN A 169 3.24 -7.84 4.91
CA GLN A 169 3.77 -9.02 4.22
C GLN A 169 5.30 -9.07 4.19
N ALA A 170 5.99 -8.07 4.76
CA ALA A 170 7.44 -8.04 4.78
C ALA A 170 8.02 -9.27 5.50
N GLY A 171 8.95 -9.98 4.85
CA GLY A 171 9.63 -11.15 5.41
C GLY A 171 8.79 -12.42 5.52
N LEU A 172 7.57 -12.45 4.96
CA LEU A 172 6.75 -13.65 4.88
C LEU A 172 7.11 -14.51 3.66
N ASP A 173 7.05 -15.82 3.84
CA ASP A 173 7.07 -16.79 2.74
C ASP A 173 5.77 -16.68 1.89
N PRO A 174 5.76 -17.21 0.64
CA PRO A 174 4.61 -17.08 -0.25
C PRO A 174 3.29 -17.61 0.33
N GLN A 175 3.32 -18.73 1.06
CA GLN A 175 2.10 -19.31 1.65
C GLN A 175 1.56 -18.42 2.78
N SER A 176 2.44 -17.93 3.65
CA SER A 176 2.08 -16.99 4.71
C SER A 176 1.54 -15.67 4.16
N ARG A 177 2.05 -15.17 3.02
CA ARG A 177 1.52 -13.97 2.35
C ARG A 177 0.07 -14.17 1.90
N VAL A 178 -0.24 -15.33 1.30
CA VAL A 178 -1.61 -15.64 0.85
C VAL A 178 -2.56 -15.66 2.05
N LEU A 179 -2.21 -16.39 3.12
CA LEU A 179 -3.02 -16.50 4.33
C LEU A 179 -3.29 -15.12 4.97
N VAL A 180 -2.26 -14.29 5.11
CA VAL A 180 -2.38 -12.96 5.69
C VAL A 180 -3.26 -12.06 4.81
N ARG A 181 -3.09 -12.11 3.49
CA ARG A 181 -3.88 -11.35 2.53
C ARG A 181 -5.37 -11.70 2.60
N GLU A 182 -5.70 -13.00 2.48
CA GLU A 182 -7.10 -13.47 2.53
C GLU A 182 -7.77 -13.06 3.85
N PHE A 183 -7.02 -13.17 4.94
CA PHE A 183 -7.55 -12.74 6.24
C PHE A 183 -7.78 -11.22 6.31
N ILE A 184 -6.83 -10.40 5.84
CA ILE A 184 -7.00 -8.94 5.81
C ILE A 184 -8.20 -8.55 4.95
N GLN A 185 -8.38 -9.18 3.79
CA GLN A 185 -9.54 -8.95 2.92
C GLN A 185 -10.86 -9.30 3.61
N SER A 186 -10.90 -10.38 4.38
CA SER A 186 -12.10 -10.75 5.15
C SER A 186 -12.47 -9.75 6.26
N LEU A 187 -11.51 -8.97 6.75
CA LEU A 187 -11.76 -7.94 7.77
C LEU A 187 -12.39 -6.67 7.21
N ALA A 188 -12.18 -6.39 5.93
CA ALA A 188 -12.63 -5.15 5.30
C ALA A 188 -14.16 -5.06 5.19
N GLU A 189 -14.90 -6.16 5.31
CA GLU A 189 -16.37 -6.12 5.34
C GLU A 189 -16.92 -5.25 6.49
N ASP A 190 -16.25 -5.25 7.65
CA ASP A 190 -16.70 -4.57 8.85
C ASP A 190 -15.75 -3.49 9.38
N LYS A 191 -14.51 -3.47 8.92
CA LYS A 191 -13.45 -2.61 9.45
C LYS A 191 -12.86 -1.72 8.36
N ALA A 192 -12.29 -0.59 8.77
CA ALA A 192 -11.35 0.11 7.92
C ALA A 192 -9.95 -0.49 8.09
N VAL A 193 -9.29 -0.81 6.98
CA VAL A 193 -7.92 -1.31 7.00
C VAL A 193 -7.02 -0.32 6.28
N ILE A 194 -5.97 0.12 6.95
CA ILE A 194 -4.90 0.91 6.32
C ILE A 194 -3.69 0.00 6.20
N LEU A 195 -3.14 -0.12 5.01
CA LEU A 195 -1.87 -0.79 4.81
C LEU A 195 -0.86 0.14 4.13
N THR A 196 0.38 0.06 4.58
CA THR A 196 1.49 0.66 3.84
C THR A 196 2.23 -0.42 3.10
N THR A 197 2.68 -0.13 1.91
CA THR A 197 3.57 -1.00 1.15
C THR A 197 4.40 -0.20 0.16
N HIS A 198 5.57 -0.73 -0.21
CA HIS A 198 6.34 -0.31 -1.37
C HIS A 198 6.19 -1.32 -2.52
N ASP A 199 5.48 -2.43 -2.30
CA ASP A 199 5.18 -3.45 -3.31
C ASP A 199 3.87 -3.11 -4.02
N MET A 200 3.98 -2.74 -5.29
CA MET A 200 2.84 -2.30 -6.12
C MET A 200 1.87 -3.43 -6.42
N ASP A 201 2.38 -4.66 -6.57
CA ASP A 201 1.55 -5.84 -6.79
C ASP A 201 0.73 -6.18 -5.54
N GLU A 202 1.30 -5.95 -4.35
CA GLU A 202 0.58 -6.10 -3.09
C GLU A 202 -0.56 -5.08 -3.00
N ALA A 203 -0.26 -3.80 -3.25
CA ALA A 203 -1.27 -2.73 -3.25
C ALA A 203 -2.39 -3.01 -4.26
N ASP A 204 -2.03 -3.40 -5.48
CA ASP A 204 -2.99 -3.70 -6.56
C ASP A 204 -3.96 -4.84 -6.23
N ARG A 205 -3.47 -5.84 -5.48
CA ARG A 205 -4.27 -7.03 -5.11
C ARG A 205 -5.12 -6.86 -3.86
N MET A 206 -4.76 -5.92 -3.00
CA MET A 206 -5.37 -5.82 -1.67
C MET A 206 -6.21 -4.58 -1.48
N ALA A 207 -5.80 -3.43 -2.03
CA ALA A 207 -6.40 -2.16 -1.71
C ALA A 207 -7.57 -1.81 -2.64
N ASP A 208 -8.66 -1.34 -2.04
CA ASP A 208 -9.81 -0.78 -2.77
C ASP A 208 -9.48 0.61 -3.33
N ARG A 209 -8.80 1.44 -2.52
CA ARG A 209 -8.27 2.74 -2.92
C ARG A 209 -6.81 2.86 -2.51
N ILE A 210 -6.04 3.52 -3.36
CA ILE A 210 -4.59 3.67 -3.21
C ILE A 210 -4.23 5.15 -3.25
N GLY A 211 -3.55 5.61 -2.20
CA GLY A 211 -2.87 6.89 -2.17
C GLY A 211 -1.39 6.70 -2.50
N ILE A 212 -0.94 7.24 -3.63
CA ILE A 212 0.48 7.24 -3.99
C ILE A 212 1.13 8.46 -3.35
N ILE A 213 2.13 8.21 -2.49
CA ILE A 213 2.86 9.26 -1.76
C ILE A 213 4.32 9.26 -2.22
N ASP A 214 4.84 10.45 -2.49
CA ASP A 214 6.26 10.66 -2.74
C ASP A 214 6.71 11.99 -2.12
N HIS A 215 7.91 12.04 -1.53
CA HIS A 215 8.47 13.22 -0.86
C HIS A 215 7.51 13.95 0.09
N GLY A 216 6.69 13.18 0.83
CA GLY A 216 5.73 13.71 1.80
C GLY A 216 4.44 14.26 1.20
N GLU A 217 4.25 14.19 -0.11
CA GLU A 217 3.07 14.66 -0.83
C GLU A 217 2.21 13.51 -1.33
N LEU A 218 0.90 13.65 -1.25
CA LEU A 218 -0.05 12.75 -1.89
C LEU A 218 -0.16 13.14 -3.38
N LEU A 219 0.42 12.34 -4.25
CA LEU A 219 0.43 12.61 -5.69
C LEU A 219 -0.93 12.31 -6.34
N VAL A 220 -1.57 11.23 -5.91
CA VAL A 220 -2.86 10.79 -6.46
C VAL A 220 -3.54 9.84 -5.50
N LEU A 221 -4.88 9.84 -5.53
CA LEU A 221 -5.73 8.95 -4.74
C LEU A 221 -6.88 8.46 -5.63
N ASP A 222 -7.01 7.15 -5.82
CA ASP A 222 -8.10 6.54 -6.59
C ASP A 222 -8.10 5.01 -6.41
N THR A 223 -9.03 4.31 -7.05
CA THR A 223 -8.97 2.85 -7.20
C THR A 223 -7.79 2.45 -8.09
N SER A 224 -7.26 1.23 -7.93
CA SER A 224 -6.15 0.74 -8.76
C SER A 224 -6.47 0.80 -10.26
N GLU A 225 -7.69 0.45 -10.66
CA GLU A 225 -8.14 0.49 -12.05
C GLU A 225 -8.13 1.92 -12.62
N ASN A 226 -8.70 2.88 -11.88
CA ASN A 226 -8.72 4.28 -12.30
C ASN A 226 -7.30 4.86 -12.39
N LEU A 227 -6.42 4.51 -11.45
CA LEU A 227 -5.02 4.94 -11.49
C LEU A 227 -4.32 4.45 -12.76
N LYS A 228 -4.44 3.16 -13.07
CA LYS A 228 -3.86 2.58 -14.28
C LYS A 228 -4.42 3.23 -15.57
N ASN A 229 -5.68 3.62 -15.57
CA ASN A 229 -6.29 4.30 -16.72
C ASN A 229 -5.74 5.72 -16.94
N LYS A 230 -5.21 6.40 -15.90
CA LYS A 230 -4.57 7.72 -16.03
C LYS A 230 -3.26 7.70 -16.84
N VAL A 231 -2.55 6.57 -16.91
CA VAL A 231 -1.33 6.41 -17.74
C VAL A 231 -1.65 6.51 -19.24
N GLY A 232 -2.87 6.17 -19.62
CA GLY A 232 -3.36 6.14 -21.00
C GLY A 232 -4.25 4.91 -21.18
N GLU A 233 -4.99 4.86 -22.27
CA GLU A 233 -5.83 3.70 -22.57
C GLU A 233 -5.06 2.63 -23.34
N GLY A 234 -5.34 1.34 -23.08
CA GLY A 234 -4.73 0.19 -23.76
C GLY A 234 -3.67 -0.53 -22.94
N ASP A 235 -2.84 -1.32 -23.62
CA ASP A 235 -1.77 -2.12 -23.06
C ASP A 235 -0.41 -1.40 -23.19
N ILE A 236 0.62 -1.88 -22.48
CA ILE A 236 2.00 -1.36 -22.58
C ILE A 236 2.78 -2.24 -23.55
N LEU A 237 3.45 -1.58 -24.51
CA LEU A 237 4.49 -2.17 -25.32
C LEU A 237 5.84 -1.66 -24.83
N GLU A 238 6.70 -2.55 -24.39
CA GLU A 238 8.09 -2.27 -24.04
C GLU A 238 9.00 -2.82 -25.13
N ILE A 239 9.92 -2.00 -25.60
CA ILE A 239 10.93 -2.37 -26.59
C ILE A 239 12.30 -2.05 -26.02
N LYS A 240 13.13 -3.06 -25.86
CA LYS A 240 14.52 -2.88 -25.48
C LYS A 240 15.38 -2.74 -26.73
N ILE A 241 16.16 -1.66 -26.78
CA ILE A 241 17.04 -1.36 -27.89
C ILE A 241 18.52 -1.39 -27.46
N ALA A 242 19.39 -1.86 -28.36
CA ALA A 242 20.82 -2.00 -28.08
C ALA A 242 21.54 -0.66 -27.94
N ASP A 243 21.20 0.32 -28.80
CA ASP A 243 21.72 1.69 -28.82
C ASP A 243 20.69 2.62 -29.46
N GLY A 244 20.34 3.69 -28.80
CA GLY A 244 19.42 4.73 -29.31
C GLY A 244 20.10 6.07 -29.38
N LEU A 245 20.47 6.52 -30.60
CA LEU A 245 20.82 7.90 -30.84
C LEU A 245 19.55 8.75 -30.78
N GLU A 246 19.55 9.89 -30.09
CA GLU A 246 18.39 10.79 -29.95
C GLU A 246 17.73 11.13 -31.30
N GLU A 247 18.52 11.28 -32.36
CA GLU A 247 18.01 11.55 -33.68
C GLU A 247 17.14 10.44 -34.26
N LYS A 248 17.52 9.15 -34.04
CA LYS A 248 16.72 7.99 -34.46
C LYS A 248 15.41 7.91 -33.66
N LEU A 249 15.46 8.18 -32.36
CA LEU A 249 14.27 8.20 -31.52
C LEU A 249 13.31 9.30 -31.94
N ASN A 250 13.80 10.52 -32.24
CA ASN A 250 12.97 11.62 -32.71
C ASN A 250 12.28 11.29 -34.04
N GLN A 251 12.94 10.58 -34.94
CA GLN A 251 12.33 10.10 -36.19
C GLN A 251 11.23 9.05 -35.91
N LEU A 252 11.43 8.17 -34.92
CA LEU A 252 10.42 7.21 -34.52
C LEU A 252 9.19 7.90 -33.93
N TRP A 253 9.40 8.91 -33.04
CA TRP A 253 8.31 9.66 -32.41
C TRP A 253 7.41 10.36 -33.43
N GLN A 254 7.97 10.94 -34.46
CA GLN A 254 7.24 11.64 -35.51
C GLN A 254 6.39 10.71 -36.39
N ASN A 255 6.72 9.43 -36.43
CA ASN A 255 6.12 8.45 -37.33
C ASN A 255 5.41 7.30 -36.58
N LEU A 256 5.02 7.49 -35.32
CA LEU A 256 4.31 6.45 -34.56
C LEU A 256 2.96 6.09 -35.20
N PRO A 257 2.55 4.81 -35.16
CA PRO A 257 1.18 4.42 -35.47
C PRO A 257 0.16 5.18 -34.61
N ALA A 258 -0.98 5.56 -35.20
CA ALA A 258 -1.96 6.45 -34.54
C ALA A 258 -2.57 5.89 -33.24
N ASN A 259 -2.56 4.57 -33.07
CA ASN A 259 -3.06 3.89 -31.87
C ASN A 259 -1.96 3.60 -30.83
N LEU A 260 -0.71 4.06 -31.05
CA LEU A 260 0.37 4.02 -30.09
C LEU A 260 0.74 5.43 -29.64
N ARG A 261 0.93 5.61 -28.34
CA ARG A 261 1.48 6.82 -27.74
C ARG A 261 2.78 6.50 -27.03
N HIS A 262 3.82 7.28 -27.25
CA HIS A 262 5.06 7.21 -26.50
C HIS A 262 4.80 7.63 -25.04
N LEU A 263 5.30 6.85 -24.10
CA LEU A 263 5.26 7.15 -22.67
C LEU A 263 6.58 7.74 -22.22
N ASP A 264 7.65 6.95 -22.34
CA ASP A 264 9.01 7.36 -21.97
C ASP A 264 10.08 6.53 -22.66
N TYR A 265 11.33 6.97 -22.47
CA TYR A 265 12.54 6.26 -22.83
C TYR A 265 13.53 6.33 -21.66
N GLN A 266 13.93 5.18 -21.14
CA GLN A 266 14.89 5.10 -20.03
C GLN A 266 15.85 3.92 -20.27
N GLN A 267 17.14 4.17 -20.17
CA GLN A 267 18.19 3.15 -20.18
C GLN A 267 18.04 2.09 -21.31
N GLY A 268 17.74 2.53 -22.52
CA GLY A 268 17.55 1.62 -23.67
C GLY A 268 16.15 0.98 -23.77
N ASN A 269 15.23 1.29 -22.86
CA ASN A 269 13.85 0.79 -22.91
C ASN A 269 12.91 1.89 -23.40
N LEU A 270 12.23 1.60 -24.50
CA LEU A 270 11.14 2.42 -25.06
C LEU A 270 9.82 1.89 -24.54
N ARG A 271 8.94 2.75 -24.02
CA ARG A 271 7.61 2.35 -23.58
C ARG A 271 6.54 3.12 -24.34
N PHE A 272 5.55 2.37 -24.79
CA PHE A 272 4.37 2.87 -25.49
C PHE A 272 3.12 2.37 -24.81
N VAL A 273 2.03 3.12 -24.92
CA VAL A 273 0.69 2.67 -24.54
C VAL A 273 -0.22 2.72 -25.78
N GLY A 274 -1.08 1.73 -25.93
CA GLY A 274 -2.02 1.73 -27.03
C GLY A 274 -2.94 0.51 -27.09
N PHE A 275 -3.88 0.58 -28.00
CA PHE A 275 -4.83 -0.50 -28.26
C PHE A 275 -4.41 -1.38 -29.43
N ASN A 276 -4.82 -2.65 -29.39
CA ASN A 276 -4.57 -3.60 -30.48
C ASN A 276 -3.10 -3.57 -30.96
N ILE A 277 -2.18 -3.54 -30.00
CA ILE A 277 -0.73 -3.47 -30.27
C ILE A 277 -0.29 -4.52 -31.30
N PRO A 278 -0.78 -5.79 -31.28
CA PRO A 278 -0.43 -6.79 -32.28
C PRO A 278 -0.68 -6.34 -33.73
N ASP A 279 -1.73 -5.56 -33.97
CA ASP A 279 -2.12 -5.13 -35.32
C ASP A 279 -1.15 -4.10 -35.93
N VAL A 280 -0.52 -3.30 -35.07
CA VAL A 280 0.42 -2.24 -35.50
C VAL A 280 1.89 -2.62 -35.32
N LEU A 281 2.14 -3.80 -34.77
CA LEU A 281 3.48 -4.25 -34.46
C LEU A 281 4.36 -4.36 -35.74
N SER A 282 3.78 -4.88 -36.82
CA SER A 282 4.50 -5.01 -38.10
C SER A 282 4.92 -3.66 -38.65
N ASP A 283 4.04 -2.65 -38.63
CA ASP A 283 4.34 -1.29 -39.09
C ASP A 283 5.42 -0.63 -38.20
N LEU A 284 5.33 -0.79 -36.87
CA LEU A 284 6.33 -0.29 -35.95
C LEU A 284 7.71 -0.92 -36.17
N LEU A 285 7.76 -2.24 -36.35
CA LEU A 285 9.02 -2.96 -36.62
C LEU A 285 9.65 -2.54 -37.95
N GLU A 286 8.84 -2.29 -38.98
CA GLU A 286 9.33 -1.81 -40.26
C GLU A 286 9.93 -0.41 -40.14
N LYS A 287 9.28 0.49 -39.39
CA LYS A 287 9.83 1.83 -39.10
C LYS A 287 11.13 1.76 -38.28
N CYS A 288 11.24 0.89 -37.30
CA CYS A 288 12.47 0.66 -36.56
C CYS A 288 13.61 0.19 -37.48
N LYS A 289 13.32 -0.70 -38.46
CA LYS A 289 14.32 -1.15 -39.45
C LYS A 289 14.73 -0.03 -40.36
N GLN A 290 13.83 0.83 -40.83
CA GLN A 290 14.16 1.96 -41.74
C GLN A 290 15.12 2.95 -41.12
N ILE A 291 15.09 3.15 -39.79
CA ILE A 291 15.99 4.02 -39.05
C ILE A 291 17.21 3.26 -38.46
N ASP A 292 17.37 1.98 -38.81
CA ASP A 292 18.44 1.11 -38.30
C ASP A 292 18.49 1.08 -36.76
N LEU A 293 17.33 0.91 -36.15
CA LEU A 293 17.15 0.74 -34.68
C LEU A 293 17.14 -0.76 -34.36
N LYS A 294 18.15 -1.25 -33.64
CA LYS A 294 18.28 -2.66 -33.29
C LYS A 294 17.45 -2.96 -32.04
N ILE A 295 16.42 -3.80 -32.20
CA ILE A 295 15.58 -4.30 -31.11
C ILE A 295 16.23 -5.54 -30.51
N GLU A 296 16.45 -5.56 -29.20
CA GLU A 296 16.95 -6.70 -28.44
C GLU A 296 15.82 -7.56 -27.90
N ASP A 297 14.77 -6.93 -27.39
CA ASP A 297 13.63 -7.59 -26.78
C ASP A 297 12.36 -6.77 -26.93
N MET A 298 11.20 -7.43 -26.83
CA MET A 298 9.91 -6.80 -26.95
C MET A 298 8.88 -7.54 -26.09
N THR A 299 8.12 -6.79 -25.29
CA THR A 299 7.09 -7.34 -24.42
C THR A 299 5.82 -6.52 -24.50
N ILE A 300 4.67 -7.19 -24.62
CA ILE A 300 3.35 -6.60 -24.49
C ILE A 300 2.76 -7.07 -23.15
N ARG A 301 2.33 -6.13 -22.32
CA ARG A 301 1.77 -6.42 -21.00
C ARG A 301 0.67 -5.45 -20.60
N LYS A 302 -0.13 -5.86 -19.61
CA LYS A 302 -1.09 -4.96 -18.97
C LYS A 302 -0.35 -3.86 -18.19
N LYS A 303 -1.03 -2.74 -18.04
CA LYS A 303 -0.59 -1.63 -17.17
C LYS A 303 -0.52 -2.06 -15.71
N THR A 304 0.46 -1.55 -15.01
CA THR A 304 0.68 -1.77 -13.57
C THR A 304 0.67 -0.45 -12.82
N LEU A 305 0.63 -0.50 -11.49
CA LEU A 305 0.83 0.69 -10.66
C LEU A 305 2.26 1.25 -10.78
N GLU A 306 3.23 0.45 -11.24
CA GLU A 306 4.58 0.96 -11.54
C GLU A 306 4.56 1.95 -12.71
N ASP A 307 3.75 1.68 -13.74
CA ASP A 307 3.59 2.60 -14.85
C ASP A 307 2.94 3.92 -14.40
N VAL A 308 1.97 3.84 -13.47
CA VAL A 308 1.37 5.02 -12.85
C VAL A 308 2.42 5.83 -12.11
N PHE A 309 3.20 5.18 -11.24
CA PHE A 309 4.23 5.86 -10.45
C PHE A 309 5.27 6.54 -11.34
N ILE A 310 5.77 5.83 -12.37
CA ILE A 310 6.73 6.40 -13.33
C ILE A 310 6.12 7.58 -14.08
N SER A 311 4.86 7.49 -14.50
CA SER A 311 4.21 8.60 -15.22
C SER A 311 4.04 9.86 -14.34
N LEU A 312 3.90 9.69 -13.03
CA LEU A 312 3.76 10.79 -12.07
C LEU A 312 5.10 11.40 -11.65
N THR A 313 6.15 10.59 -11.51
CA THR A 313 7.42 10.99 -10.90
C THR A 313 8.60 11.04 -11.88
N GLY A 314 8.46 10.44 -13.06
CA GLY A 314 9.53 10.31 -14.05
C GLY A 314 10.62 9.29 -13.69
N ARG A 315 10.45 8.52 -12.59
CA ARG A 315 11.44 7.54 -12.09
C ARG A 315 10.78 6.25 -11.60
N ARG A 316 11.55 5.17 -11.52
CA ARG A 316 11.09 3.90 -10.92
C ARG A 316 11.08 3.96 -9.39
N LEU A 317 10.21 3.17 -8.75
CA LEU A 317 10.09 3.13 -7.29
C LEU A 317 11.37 2.64 -6.57
N ARG A 318 12.23 1.93 -7.28
CA ARG A 318 13.44 1.28 -6.72
C ARG A 318 14.73 2.07 -6.90
N GLU A 319 14.66 3.28 -7.42
CA GLU A 319 15.83 4.17 -7.61
C GLU A 319 15.95 5.21 -6.49
#